data_b765ec9633c2304ae126cc5b3e6fd96c
#
_entry.id   b765ec9633c2304ae126cc5b3e6fd96c
#
_cell.length_a   1.000
_cell.length_b   1.000
_cell.length_c   1.000
_cell.angle_alpha   90.00
_cell.angle_beta   90.00
_cell.angle_gamma   90.00
#
_symmetry.space_group_name_H-M   'P 1'
#
loop_
_entity.id
_entity.type
_entity.pdbx_description
1 polymer ?
#
loop_
_entity_poly.entity_id
_entity_poly.type
_entity_poly.pdbx_seq_one_letter_code
_entity_poly.pdbx_strand_id
1 'polypeptide(L)'
;RETWTMEGDPSIPIITDAWLKGLRGFDINTAYKAFHASATLPGKLNKMRPDIDPYYTLGYIPMGVYAADQSGDNSVSHALEYYVADNALSMLAQSLGKTADAKLFRQRSLGYRHYYSKESGTLRPIQKDGKFLSPFNPEDGADFSNAPGFHEGSAWNYTFYVPHDIAGLAKLMGGRKQFVDKLQMVFDKNLYDPANEPDIAYPYLFSYFKGE
;
A
#
# COMPACT_ATOMS: atom_id res chain seq x y z
N ARG A 1 16.58 -11.77 -5.73
CA ARG A 1 15.78 -12.91 -6.19
C ARG A 1 14.42 -12.84 -5.54
N GLU A 2 13.36 -12.87 -6.34
CA GLU A 2 12.00 -12.99 -5.81
C GLU A 2 11.84 -14.31 -5.04
N THR A 3 11.28 -14.24 -3.84
CA THR A 3 11.06 -15.39 -2.97
C THR A 3 9.59 -15.84 -2.94
N TRP A 4 8.68 -14.98 -3.42
CA TRP A 4 7.22 -15.19 -3.39
C TRP A 4 6.66 -15.32 -1.95
N THR A 5 7.39 -14.80 -0.97
CA THR A 5 7.01 -14.85 0.44
C THR A 5 6.61 -13.47 0.95
N MET A 6 7.40 -12.43 0.58
CA MET A 6 7.13 -11.06 0.99
C MET A 6 6.44 -10.28 -0.12
N GLU A 7 5.59 -9.35 0.26
CA GLU A 7 4.82 -8.53 -0.66
C GLU A 7 5.59 -7.29 -1.14
N GLY A 8 5.24 -6.81 -2.34
CA GLY A 8 5.77 -5.57 -2.88
C GLY A 8 7.22 -5.61 -3.37
N ASP A 9 7.78 -4.44 -3.59
CA ASP A 9 9.17 -4.21 -3.98
C ASP A 9 9.82 -3.13 -3.10
N PRO A 10 10.13 -3.46 -1.84
CA PRO A 10 10.59 -2.51 -0.82
C PRO A 10 11.95 -1.87 -1.12
N SER A 11 12.70 -2.40 -2.08
CA SER A 11 13.94 -1.77 -2.55
C SER A 11 13.71 -0.36 -3.13
N ILE A 12 12.54 -0.09 -3.70
CA ILE A 12 12.23 1.22 -4.28
C ILE A 12 12.18 2.31 -3.21
N PRO A 13 11.36 2.22 -2.13
CA PRO A 13 11.36 3.24 -1.10
C PRO A 13 12.70 3.36 -0.36
N ILE A 14 13.39 2.25 -0.07
CA ILE A 14 14.68 2.25 0.65
C ILE A 14 15.74 3.03 -0.14
N ILE A 15 15.93 2.70 -1.42
CA ILE A 15 16.97 3.34 -2.25
C ILE A 15 16.58 4.77 -2.59
N THR A 16 15.29 5.04 -2.78
CA THR A 16 14.80 6.41 -2.99
C THR A 16 15.09 7.29 -1.77
N ASP A 17 14.79 6.80 -0.58
CA ASP A 17 15.05 7.53 0.67
C ASP A 17 16.56 7.80 0.84
N ALA A 18 17.40 6.80 0.62
CA ALA A 18 18.85 6.95 0.64
C ALA A 18 19.33 8.04 -0.33
N TRP A 19 18.84 8.02 -1.56
CA TRP A 19 19.16 9.03 -2.57
C TRP A 19 18.73 10.44 -2.16
N LEU A 20 17.48 10.59 -1.69
CA LEU A 20 16.94 11.88 -1.28
C LEU A 20 17.65 12.46 -0.04
N LYS A 21 18.17 11.60 0.82
CA LYS A 21 19.02 11.96 1.97
C LYS A 21 20.48 12.26 1.60
N GLY A 22 20.84 12.21 0.33
CA GLY A 22 22.16 12.61 -0.16
C GLY A 22 23.19 11.50 -0.27
N LEU A 23 22.83 10.24 -0.04
CA LEU A 23 23.75 9.12 -0.27
C LEU A 23 23.98 8.92 -1.77
N ARG A 24 25.25 8.81 -2.20
CA ARG A 24 25.66 8.81 -3.61
C ARG A 24 26.61 7.65 -3.96
N GLY A 25 26.82 6.70 -3.07
CA GLY A 25 27.77 5.58 -3.26
C GLY A 25 27.25 4.46 -4.19
N PHE A 26 26.23 4.71 -5.01
CA PHE A 26 25.63 3.74 -5.92
C PHE A 26 25.12 4.39 -7.23
N ASP A 27 24.95 3.57 -8.26
CA ASP A 27 24.44 4.05 -9.57
C ASP A 27 22.90 4.17 -9.55
N ILE A 28 22.43 5.38 -9.33
CA ILE A 28 21.00 5.69 -9.27
C ILE A 28 20.30 5.50 -10.63
N ASN A 29 21.01 5.66 -11.74
CA ASN A 29 20.41 5.48 -13.07
C ASN A 29 20.12 4.00 -13.35
N THR A 30 21.00 3.10 -12.94
CA THR A 30 20.75 1.66 -13.02
C THR A 30 19.62 1.26 -12.06
N ALA A 31 19.60 1.75 -10.83
CA ALA A 31 18.50 1.52 -9.89
C ALA A 31 17.17 2.02 -10.46
N TYR A 32 17.14 3.26 -10.98
CA TYR A 32 15.92 3.82 -11.58
C TYR A 32 15.38 2.97 -12.73
N LYS A 33 16.26 2.50 -13.65
CA LYS A 33 15.84 1.61 -14.76
C LYS A 33 15.20 0.32 -14.24
N ALA A 34 15.77 -0.29 -13.21
CA ALA A 34 15.22 -1.51 -12.60
C ALA A 34 13.86 -1.24 -11.95
N PHE A 35 13.72 -0.16 -11.19
CA PHE A 35 12.47 0.25 -10.54
C PHE A 35 11.37 0.60 -11.55
N HIS A 36 11.73 1.34 -12.59
CA HIS A 36 10.80 1.64 -13.66
C HIS A 36 10.31 0.36 -14.35
N ALA A 37 11.21 -0.59 -14.62
CA ALA A 37 10.85 -1.89 -15.19
C ALA A 37 9.91 -2.68 -14.24
N SER A 38 10.22 -2.75 -12.93
CA SER A 38 9.33 -3.37 -11.94
C SER A 38 7.94 -2.72 -11.94
N ALA A 39 7.87 -1.40 -12.07
CA ALA A 39 6.61 -0.66 -12.03
C ALA A 39 5.83 -0.61 -13.34
N THR A 40 6.38 -1.10 -14.48
CA THR A 40 5.77 -0.91 -15.81
C THR A 40 5.74 -2.14 -16.71
N LEU A 41 6.59 -3.15 -16.46
CA LEU A 41 6.52 -4.38 -17.26
C LEU A 41 5.19 -5.09 -17.04
N PRO A 42 4.58 -5.66 -18.11
CA PRO A 42 3.38 -6.49 -17.98
C PRO A 42 3.59 -7.65 -17.00
N GLY A 43 2.56 -8.06 -16.26
CA GLY A 43 2.63 -9.10 -15.23
C GLY A 43 3.24 -10.41 -15.72
N LYS A 44 2.97 -10.81 -16.97
CA LYS A 44 3.58 -11.99 -17.61
C LYS A 44 5.12 -11.97 -17.62
N LEU A 45 5.73 -10.78 -17.66
CA LEU A 45 7.19 -10.56 -17.68
C LEU A 45 7.72 -10.02 -16.36
N ASN A 46 6.85 -9.67 -15.45
CA ASN A 46 7.15 -8.97 -14.22
C ASN A 46 7.12 -9.92 -13.04
N LYS A 47 8.30 -10.36 -12.60
CA LYS A 47 8.41 -11.24 -11.44
C LYS A 47 8.24 -10.53 -10.10
N MET A 48 8.40 -9.21 -10.08
CA MET A 48 8.25 -8.41 -8.86
C MET A 48 6.78 -8.02 -8.61
N ARG A 49 6.03 -7.78 -9.69
CA ARG A 49 4.62 -7.39 -9.64
C ARG A 49 3.82 -8.21 -10.66
N PRO A 50 3.59 -9.51 -10.40
CA PRO A 50 2.93 -10.40 -11.37
C PRO A 50 1.46 -10.06 -11.61
N ASP A 51 0.83 -9.35 -10.71
CA ASP A 51 -0.55 -8.86 -10.73
C ASP A 51 -0.67 -7.38 -11.14
N ILE A 52 0.37 -6.82 -11.75
CA ILE A 52 0.42 -5.41 -12.16
C ILE A 52 -0.60 -5.04 -13.23
N ASP A 53 -1.04 -5.97 -14.08
CA ASP A 53 -1.92 -5.63 -15.21
C ASP A 53 -3.25 -5.04 -14.74
N PRO A 54 -4.03 -5.64 -13.81
CA PRO A 54 -5.21 -5.00 -13.25
C PRO A 54 -4.86 -3.75 -12.41
N TYR A 55 -3.78 -3.77 -11.64
CA TYR A 55 -3.31 -2.59 -10.92
C TYR A 55 -3.08 -1.40 -11.86
N TYR A 56 -2.51 -1.65 -13.04
CA TYR A 56 -2.24 -0.63 -14.04
C TYR A 56 -3.53 -0.11 -14.71
N THR A 57 -4.46 -1.00 -15.02
CA THR A 57 -5.66 -0.68 -15.81
C THR A 57 -6.83 -0.18 -14.97
N LEU A 58 -6.99 -0.72 -13.76
CA LEU A 58 -8.10 -0.41 -12.87
C LEU A 58 -7.69 0.55 -11.74
N GLY A 59 -6.40 0.66 -11.43
CA GLY A 59 -5.88 1.40 -10.29
C GLY A 59 -5.92 0.61 -8.98
N TYR A 60 -6.33 -0.66 -9.01
CA TYR A 60 -6.38 -1.59 -7.87
C TYR A 60 -6.22 -3.04 -8.34
N ILE A 61 -6.01 -3.96 -7.43
CA ILE A 61 -5.94 -5.40 -7.68
C ILE A 61 -7.25 -6.04 -7.20
N PRO A 62 -8.07 -6.63 -8.10
CA PRO A 62 -9.24 -7.39 -7.68
C PRO A 62 -8.86 -8.71 -7.00
N MET A 63 -9.72 -9.19 -6.10
CA MET A 63 -9.55 -10.50 -5.49
C MET A 63 -9.43 -11.63 -6.53
N GLY A 64 -8.64 -12.64 -6.20
CA GLY A 64 -8.47 -13.85 -7.01
C GLY A 64 -7.73 -13.63 -8.33
N VAL A 65 -6.97 -12.54 -8.46
CA VAL A 65 -6.08 -12.27 -9.61
C VAL A 65 -4.70 -12.87 -9.35
N TYR A 66 -4.21 -12.72 -8.14
CA TYR A 66 -2.92 -13.24 -7.71
C TYR A 66 -3.08 -14.44 -6.79
N ALA A 67 -2.46 -15.52 -7.15
CA ALA A 67 -2.48 -16.79 -6.42
C ALA A 67 -1.10 -17.47 -6.41
N ALA A 68 -0.03 -16.68 -6.30
CA ALA A 68 1.33 -17.22 -6.40
C ALA A 68 1.84 -17.82 -5.10
N ASP A 69 1.27 -17.45 -3.98
CA ASP A 69 1.60 -18.08 -2.72
C ASP A 69 0.42 -18.88 -2.14
N GLN A 70 0.69 -19.65 -1.11
CA GLN A 70 -0.30 -20.51 -0.45
C GLN A 70 -1.07 -19.76 0.65
N SER A 71 -0.83 -18.48 0.82
CA SER A 71 -1.40 -17.67 1.92
C SER A 71 -2.82 -17.16 1.63
N GLY A 72 -3.31 -17.32 0.41
CA GLY A 72 -4.65 -16.89 0.03
C GLY A 72 -4.68 -15.63 -0.82
N ASP A 73 -5.77 -14.86 -0.72
CA ASP A 73 -5.93 -13.62 -1.47
C ASP A 73 -5.36 -12.43 -0.68
N ASN A 74 -4.30 -11.81 -1.19
CA ASN A 74 -3.60 -10.67 -0.58
C ASN A 74 -3.77 -9.38 -1.41
N SER A 75 -4.85 -9.26 -2.16
CA SER A 75 -5.03 -8.21 -3.17
C SER A 75 -4.89 -6.78 -2.63
N VAL A 76 -5.38 -6.51 -1.42
CA VAL A 76 -5.27 -5.18 -0.80
C VAL A 76 -3.85 -4.94 -0.31
N SER A 77 -3.25 -5.91 0.41
CA SER A 77 -1.88 -5.80 0.93
C SER A 77 -0.88 -5.54 -0.19
N HIS A 78 -0.92 -6.35 -1.27
CA HIS A 78 -0.07 -6.16 -2.46
C HIS A 78 -0.24 -4.77 -3.08
N ALA A 79 -1.49 -4.34 -3.27
CA ALA A 79 -1.75 -3.03 -3.86
C ALA A 79 -1.21 -1.89 -2.99
N LEU A 80 -1.32 -1.99 -1.66
CA LEU A 80 -0.81 -0.98 -0.73
C LEU A 80 0.71 -0.85 -0.82
N GLU A 81 1.43 -1.96 -0.86
CA GLU A 81 2.88 -1.98 -1.08
C GLU A 81 3.26 -1.30 -2.40
N TYR A 82 2.52 -1.60 -3.48
CA TYR A 82 2.77 -0.96 -4.78
C TYR A 82 2.48 0.54 -4.75
N TYR A 83 1.47 1.02 -4.01
CA TYR A 83 1.22 2.45 -3.89
C TYR A 83 2.33 3.18 -3.14
N VAL A 84 2.87 2.59 -2.08
CA VAL A 84 4.02 3.13 -1.35
C VAL A 84 5.26 3.19 -2.26
N ALA A 85 5.55 2.11 -2.97
CA ALA A 85 6.66 2.04 -3.91
C ALA A 85 6.50 3.03 -5.08
N ASP A 86 5.30 3.15 -5.65
CA ASP A 86 5.03 4.10 -6.72
C ASP A 86 5.17 5.56 -6.26
N ASN A 87 4.74 5.88 -5.02
CA ASN A 87 5.00 7.21 -4.47
C ASN A 87 6.49 7.49 -4.34
N ALA A 88 7.26 6.55 -3.82
CA ALA A 88 8.72 6.69 -3.71
C ALA A 88 9.35 6.85 -5.09
N LEU A 89 8.94 6.02 -6.07
CA LEU A 89 9.44 6.13 -7.45
C LEU A 89 9.07 7.48 -8.10
N SER A 90 7.90 8.04 -7.79
CA SER A 90 7.51 9.39 -8.20
C SER A 90 8.49 10.44 -7.68
N MET A 91 8.85 10.37 -6.40
CA MET A 91 9.81 11.29 -5.78
C MET A 91 11.21 11.14 -6.38
N LEU A 92 11.65 9.91 -6.63
CA LEU A 92 12.92 9.64 -7.31
C LEU A 92 12.91 10.19 -8.74
N ALA A 93 11.86 9.90 -9.51
CA ALA A 93 11.68 10.41 -10.87
C ALA A 93 11.74 11.95 -10.91
N GLN A 94 11.07 12.61 -9.98
CA GLN A 94 11.10 14.07 -9.83
C GLN A 94 12.52 14.57 -9.59
N SER A 95 13.27 13.93 -8.69
CA SER A 95 14.66 14.31 -8.37
C SER A 95 15.63 14.12 -9.54
N LEU A 96 15.30 13.21 -10.46
CA LEU A 96 16.06 12.92 -11.68
C LEU A 96 15.56 13.70 -12.91
N GLY A 97 14.62 14.64 -12.74
CA GLY A 97 14.06 15.44 -13.83
C GLY A 97 13.10 14.71 -14.77
N LYS A 98 12.62 13.51 -14.38
CA LYS A 98 11.72 12.66 -15.18
C LYS A 98 10.26 12.99 -14.84
N THR A 99 9.81 14.17 -15.28
CA THR A 99 8.52 14.75 -14.86
C THR A 99 7.29 13.95 -15.28
N ALA A 100 7.32 13.31 -16.44
CA ALA A 100 6.21 12.47 -16.90
C ALA A 100 6.03 11.24 -16.00
N ASP A 101 7.12 10.54 -15.69
CA ASP A 101 7.12 9.38 -14.80
C ASP A 101 6.73 9.78 -13.37
N ALA A 102 7.25 10.92 -12.89
CA ALA A 102 6.87 11.45 -11.58
C ALA A 102 5.36 11.66 -11.47
N LYS A 103 4.74 12.25 -12.49
CA LYS A 103 3.29 12.45 -12.52
C LYS A 103 2.52 11.13 -12.57
N LEU A 104 2.94 10.19 -13.43
CA LEU A 104 2.32 8.88 -13.57
C LEU A 104 2.31 8.12 -12.26
N PHE A 105 3.49 7.94 -11.65
CA PHE A 105 3.62 7.17 -10.42
C PHE A 105 2.94 7.85 -9.23
N ARG A 106 2.96 9.19 -9.15
CA ARG A 106 2.18 9.91 -8.13
C ARG A 106 0.69 9.66 -8.27
N GLN A 107 0.16 9.69 -9.48
CA GLN A 107 -1.25 9.41 -9.71
C GLN A 107 -1.62 7.99 -9.29
N ARG A 108 -0.81 7.01 -9.69
CA ARG A 108 -1.03 5.59 -9.34
C ARG A 108 -1.00 5.36 -7.84
N SER A 109 -0.07 6.00 -7.13
CA SER A 109 0.05 5.85 -5.66
C SER A 109 -1.20 6.25 -4.88
N LEU A 110 -2.14 6.94 -5.50
CA LEU A 110 -3.41 7.33 -4.88
C LEU A 110 -4.52 6.29 -5.07
N GLY A 111 -4.23 5.16 -5.69
CA GLY A 111 -5.21 4.10 -5.99
C GLY A 111 -5.80 3.41 -4.75
N TYR A 112 -5.15 3.50 -3.58
CA TYR A 112 -5.69 2.99 -2.31
C TYR A 112 -7.13 3.48 -2.04
N ARG A 113 -7.51 4.62 -2.62
CA ARG A 113 -8.83 5.23 -2.48
C ARG A 113 -9.95 4.37 -3.04
N HIS A 114 -9.67 3.48 -4.00
CA HIS A 114 -10.65 2.54 -4.55
C HIS A 114 -11.12 1.55 -3.48
N TYR A 115 -10.22 1.13 -2.59
CA TYR A 115 -10.54 0.18 -1.54
C TYR A 115 -11.32 0.77 -0.37
N TYR A 116 -11.33 2.10 -0.19
CA TYR A 116 -11.97 2.69 0.99
C TYR A 116 -13.49 2.54 0.96
N SER A 117 -14.02 1.74 1.87
CA SER A 117 -15.46 1.56 2.08
C SER A 117 -15.96 2.46 3.20
N LYS A 118 -16.89 3.36 2.87
CA LYS A 118 -17.56 4.21 3.88
C LYS A 118 -18.42 3.39 4.85
N GLU A 119 -18.95 2.26 4.39
CA GLU A 119 -19.79 1.35 5.19
C GLU A 119 -19.00 0.73 6.35
N SER A 120 -17.83 0.12 6.05
CA SER A 120 -16.97 -0.46 7.08
C SER A 120 -16.06 0.57 7.75
N GLY A 121 -15.78 1.68 7.08
CA GLY A 121 -14.83 2.69 7.52
C GLY A 121 -13.36 2.27 7.38
N THR A 122 -13.10 1.20 6.62
CA THR A 122 -11.80 0.59 6.36
C THR A 122 -11.52 0.44 4.87
N LEU A 123 -10.31 0.02 4.54
CA LEU A 123 -10.05 -0.57 3.23
C LEU A 123 -10.73 -1.94 3.18
N ARG A 124 -11.38 -2.23 2.05
CA ARG A 124 -12.19 -3.44 1.84
C ARG A 124 -11.85 -4.05 0.49
N PRO A 125 -11.64 -5.36 0.40
CA PRO A 125 -11.31 -6.00 -0.86
C PRO A 125 -12.38 -5.81 -1.93
N ILE A 126 -11.96 -5.73 -3.19
CA ILE A 126 -12.83 -5.57 -4.36
C ILE A 126 -12.80 -6.86 -5.16
N GLN A 127 -13.96 -7.42 -5.46
CA GLN A 127 -14.13 -8.61 -6.28
C GLN A 127 -13.92 -8.32 -7.78
N LYS A 128 -13.82 -9.36 -8.60
CA LYS A 128 -13.63 -9.24 -10.06
C LYS A 128 -14.76 -8.48 -10.77
N ASP A 129 -15.95 -8.45 -10.17
CA ASP A 129 -17.10 -7.71 -10.69
C ASP A 129 -17.09 -6.21 -10.30
N GLY A 130 -16.05 -5.75 -9.61
CA GLY A 130 -15.88 -4.37 -9.17
C GLY A 130 -16.63 -4.02 -7.88
N LYS A 131 -17.30 -4.98 -7.24
CA LYS A 131 -17.99 -4.75 -5.97
C LYS A 131 -17.09 -5.08 -4.79
N PHE A 132 -17.35 -4.44 -3.67
CA PHE A 132 -16.71 -4.81 -2.41
C PHE A 132 -17.08 -6.24 -1.99
N LEU A 133 -16.11 -6.94 -1.38
CA LEU A 133 -16.35 -8.25 -0.78
C LEU A 133 -17.53 -8.19 0.20
N SER A 134 -18.47 -9.12 0.10
CA SER A 134 -19.59 -9.25 1.02
C SER A 134 -19.98 -10.74 1.19
N PRO A 135 -20.16 -11.24 2.42
CA PRO A 135 -20.02 -10.51 3.70
C PRO A 135 -18.58 -10.11 3.98
N PHE A 136 -18.36 -9.13 4.87
CA PHE A 136 -17.04 -8.63 5.22
C PHE A 136 -17.02 -8.20 6.70
N ASN A 137 -16.08 -8.75 7.46
CA ASN A 137 -15.79 -8.34 8.82
C ASN A 137 -14.38 -7.73 8.87
N PRO A 138 -14.21 -6.45 9.20
CA PRO A 138 -12.89 -5.79 9.19
C PRO A 138 -11.94 -6.27 10.30
N GLU A 139 -12.42 -7.09 11.25
CA GLU A 139 -11.62 -7.67 12.33
C GLU A 139 -11.13 -9.08 12.00
N ASP A 140 -11.57 -9.69 10.89
CA ASP A 140 -11.02 -10.97 10.44
C ASP A 140 -9.52 -10.85 10.18
N GLY A 141 -8.72 -11.77 10.72
CA GLY A 141 -7.26 -11.75 10.66
C GLY A 141 -6.59 -10.95 11.78
N ALA A 142 -7.33 -10.41 12.75
CA ALA A 142 -6.75 -9.66 13.87
C ALA A 142 -5.88 -10.50 14.83
N ASP A 143 -5.85 -11.81 14.64
CA ASP A 143 -5.01 -12.78 15.36
C ASP A 143 -3.72 -13.12 14.59
N PHE A 144 -3.29 -12.26 13.68
CA PHE A 144 -2.16 -12.46 12.79
C PHE A 144 -2.38 -13.58 11.75
N SER A 145 -3.62 -14.01 11.55
CA SER A 145 -3.97 -14.91 10.45
C SER A 145 -4.21 -14.13 9.15
N ASN A 146 -4.23 -14.83 8.02
CA ASN A 146 -4.61 -14.20 6.76
C ASN A 146 -6.13 -14.01 6.71
N ALA A 147 -6.55 -12.80 6.31
CA ALA A 147 -7.93 -12.51 5.97
C ALA A 147 -8.08 -12.29 4.45
N PRO A 148 -9.27 -12.48 3.86
CA PRO A 148 -9.46 -12.19 2.44
C PRO A 148 -9.02 -10.76 2.07
N GLY A 149 -8.03 -10.66 1.19
CA GLY A 149 -7.43 -9.40 0.75
C GLY A 149 -6.24 -8.92 1.59
N PHE A 150 -5.95 -9.54 2.74
CA PHE A 150 -4.92 -9.08 3.69
C PHE A 150 -4.00 -10.23 4.09
N HIS A 151 -2.71 -9.95 4.07
CA HIS A 151 -1.66 -10.87 4.48
C HIS A 151 -1.33 -10.67 5.96
N GLU A 152 -1.36 -11.75 6.74
CA GLU A 152 -0.98 -11.75 8.16
C GLU A 152 -1.64 -10.62 8.98
N GLY A 153 -2.92 -10.34 8.72
CA GLY A 153 -3.60 -9.27 9.43
C GLY A 153 -5.02 -9.00 8.94
N SER A 154 -5.64 -8.05 9.59
CA SER A 154 -7.01 -7.60 9.35
C SER A 154 -7.06 -6.33 8.50
N ALA A 155 -8.26 -5.91 8.10
CA ALA A 155 -8.43 -4.61 7.46
C ALA A 155 -7.96 -3.44 8.34
N TRP A 156 -8.02 -3.56 9.66
CA TRP A 156 -7.54 -2.52 10.58
C TRP A 156 -6.03 -2.39 10.57
N ASN A 157 -5.28 -3.50 10.41
CA ASN A 157 -3.83 -3.50 10.31
C ASN A 157 -3.34 -2.83 9.01
N TYR A 158 -4.16 -2.78 7.97
CA TYR A 158 -3.79 -2.19 6.68
C TYR A 158 -4.45 -0.85 6.38
N THR A 159 -5.55 -0.48 7.06
CA THR A 159 -6.30 0.74 6.71
C THR A 159 -5.49 2.03 6.86
N PHE A 160 -4.59 2.09 7.81
CA PHE A 160 -3.74 3.27 8.02
C PHE A 160 -2.36 3.15 7.34
N TYR A 161 -2.09 2.03 6.65
CA TYR A 161 -0.85 1.84 5.88
C TYR A 161 -0.88 2.63 4.57
N VAL A 162 -1.00 3.93 4.69
CA VAL A 162 -0.96 4.93 3.60
C VAL A 162 0.01 6.07 3.99
N PRO A 163 1.29 5.76 4.28
CA PRO A 163 2.23 6.75 4.82
C PRO A 163 2.50 7.92 3.87
N HIS A 164 2.24 7.73 2.59
CA HIS A 164 2.49 8.71 1.53
C HIS A 164 1.34 9.71 1.30
N ASP A 165 0.15 9.50 1.91
CA ASP A 165 -1.02 10.39 1.74
C ASP A 165 -1.96 10.37 2.96
N ILE A 166 -1.40 10.59 4.16
CA ILE A 166 -2.15 10.58 5.43
C ILE A 166 -3.29 11.60 5.41
N ALA A 167 -3.04 12.79 4.86
CA ALA A 167 -4.07 13.83 4.75
C ALA A 167 -5.21 13.41 3.79
N GLY A 168 -4.89 12.71 2.70
CA GLY A 168 -5.88 12.15 1.77
C GLY A 168 -6.71 11.05 2.42
N LEU A 169 -6.08 10.16 3.18
CA LEU A 169 -6.79 9.12 3.93
C LEU A 169 -7.72 9.73 4.98
N ALA A 170 -7.24 10.71 5.76
CA ALA A 170 -8.06 11.42 6.74
C ALA A 170 -9.28 12.07 6.08
N LYS A 171 -9.12 12.68 4.90
CA LYS A 171 -10.23 13.25 4.13
C LYS A 171 -11.26 12.19 3.71
N LEU A 172 -10.82 11.00 3.30
CA LEU A 172 -11.73 9.88 2.98
C LEU A 172 -12.51 9.43 4.20
N MET A 173 -11.89 9.42 5.36
CA MET A 173 -12.52 9.05 6.64
C MET A 173 -13.50 10.08 7.17
N GLY A 174 -13.60 11.25 6.55
CA GLY A 174 -14.51 12.33 6.97
C GLY A 174 -13.83 13.48 7.71
N GLY A 175 -12.49 13.49 7.76
CA GLY A 175 -11.67 14.54 8.35
C GLY A 175 -10.76 14.05 9.48
N ARG A 176 -10.02 14.98 10.05
CA ARG A 176 -8.99 14.69 11.06
C ARG A 176 -9.55 14.02 12.32
N LYS A 177 -10.69 14.52 12.81
CA LYS A 177 -11.32 13.96 14.01
C LYS A 177 -11.68 12.50 13.80
N GLN A 178 -12.35 12.17 12.69
CA GLN A 178 -12.74 10.82 12.35
C GLN A 178 -11.54 9.89 12.14
N PHE A 179 -10.45 10.40 11.58
CA PHE A 179 -9.20 9.66 11.45
C PHE A 179 -8.61 9.32 12.83
N VAL A 180 -8.48 10.32 13.70
CA VAL A 180 -7.93 10.14 15.05
C VAL A 180 -8.82 9.23 15.90
N ASP A 181 -10.15 9.41 15.86
CA ASP A 181 -11.11 8.56 16.59
C ASP A 181 -10.99 7.09 16.16
N LYS A 182 -10.87 6.84 14.84
CA LYS A 182 -10.69 5.46 14.32
C LYS A 182 -9.32 4.88 14.68
N LEU A 183 -8.26 5.67 14.59
CA LEU A 183 -6.93 5.24 14.99
C LEU A 183 -6.90 4.90 16.49
N GLN A 184 -7.50 5.75 17.34
CA GLN A 184 -7.61 5.48 18.77
C GLN A 184 -8.40 4.19 19.04
N MET A 185 -9.50 3.96 18.31
CA MET A 185 -10.31 2.75 18.43
C MET A 185 -9.50 1.48 18.14
N VAL A 186 -8.55 1.52 17.20
CA VAL A 186 -7.66 0.37 16.93
C VAL A 186 -6.85 -0.01 18.17
N PHE A 187 -6.35 0.98 18.91
CA PHE A 187 -5.65 0.72 20.18
C PHE A 187 -6.60 0.29 21.31
N ASP A 188 -7.73 0.97 21.45
CA ASP A 188 -8.71 0.68 22.52
C ASP A 188 -9.29 -0.73 22.40
N LYS A 189 -9.43 -1.24 21.18
CA LYS A 189 -9.92 -2.60 20.91
C LYS A 189 -8.82 -3.66 20.84
N ASN A 190 -7.56 -3.29 21.07
CA ASN A 190 -6.41 -4.18 20.94
C ASN A 190 -6.28 -4.84 19.56
N LEU A 191 -6.55 -4.05 18.50
CA LEU A 191 -6.39 -4.45 17.09
C LEU A 191 -5.04 -4.03 16.50
N TYR A 192 -4.26 -3.26 17.24
CA TYR A 192 -2.89 -2.87 16.90
C TYR A 192 -1.95 -4.04 17.14
N ASP A 193 -1.18 -4.42 16.13
CA ASP A 193 -0.17 -5.46 16.23
C ASP A 193 1.22 -4.97 15.80
N PRO A 194 2.12 -4.64 16.73
CA PRO A 194 3.46 -4.14 16.40
C PRO A 194 4.36 -5.22 15.77
N ALA A 195 3.94 -6.48 15.72
CA ALA A 195 4.67 -7.54 15.04
C ALA A 195 4.44 -7.51 13.52
N ASN A 196 3.40 -6.80 13.05
CA ASN A 196 3.14 -6.62 11.63
C ASN A 196 3.67 -5.26 11.15
N GLU A 197 4.46 -5.24 10.09
CA GLU A 197 5.12 -4.04 9.56
C GLU A 197 4.17 -2.87 9.25
N PRO A 198 2.98 -3.06 8.67
CA PRO A 198 2.04 -1.97 8.40
C PRO A 198 1.65 -1.17 9.64
N ASP A 199 1.58 -1.82 10.80
CA ASP A 199 1.14 -1.21 12.05
C ASP A 199 2.24 -0.41 12.77
N ILE A 200 3.51 -0.69 12.51
CA ILE A 200 4.66 -0.07 13.21
C ILE A 200 4.56 1.46 13.25
N ALA A 201 4.03 2.08 12.20
CA ALA A 201 3.89 3.53 12.11
C ALA A 201 2.67 4.09 12.87
N TYR A 202 1.69 3.28 13.28
CA TYR A 202 0.41 3.74 13.82
C TYR A 202 0.54 4.67 15.03
N PRO A 203 1.36 4.38 16.05
CA PRO A 203 1.51 5.29 17.19
C PRO A 203 2.00 6.68 16.80
N TYR A 204 2.76 6.78 15.69
CA TYR A 204 3.31 8.04 15.21
C TYR A 204 2.33 8.85 14.37
N LEU A 205 1.26 8.24 13.86
CA LEU A 205 0.26 8.91 13.02
C LEU A 205 -0.48 10.01 13.76
N PHE A 206 -0.64 9.90 15.07
CA PHE A 206 -1.21 10.96 15.91
C PHE A 206 -0.42 12.27 15.81
N SER A 207 0.90 12.20 15.54
CA SER A 207 1.74 13.38 15.47
C SER A 207 1.42 14.30 14.27
N TYR A 208 0.79 13.78 13.23
CA TYR A 208 0.34 14.58 12.08
C TYR A 208 -0.78 15.57 12.41
N PHE A 209 -1.45 15.35 13.52
CA PHE A 209 -2.64 16.08 13.91
C PHE A 209 -2.51 16.74 15.29
N LYS A 210 -1.27 16.90 15.80
CA LYS A 210 -0.99 17.61 17.04
C LYS A 210 -1.31 19.10 16.91
N GLY A 211 -1.98 19.64 17.92
CA GLY A 211 -2.24 21.09 18.04
C GLY A 211 -3.68 21.51 17.76
N GLU A 212 -4.62 20.56 17.66
CA GLU A 212 -6.05 20.88 17.63
C GLU A 212 -6.80 20.17 18.74
#